data_4456a100f56565ec4bf156076de08194
#
_entry.id   4456a100f56565ec4bf156076de08194
#
_cell.length_a   1.000
_cell.length_b   1.000
_cell.length_c   1.000
_cell.angle_alpha   90.00
_cell.angle_beta   90.00
_cell.angle_gamma   90.00
#
_symmetry.space_group_name_H-M   'P 1'
#
loop_
_entity.id
_entity.type
_entity.pdbx_description
1 polymer ?
#
loop_
_entity_poly.entity_id
_entity_poly.type
_entity_poly.pdbx_seq_one_letter_code
_entity_poly.pdbx_strand_id
1 'polypeptide(L)'
;MSSSAIDITLLGRTYSVACPSGQETALRAVAHKLEQQLTSLRSRSNNLSREDLAMMAALNFGHELYEEQRKNQDYMRQMDDRIRLLQRTLEQALVERSRKDD
;
A
#
# COMPACT_ATOMS: atom_id res chain seq x y z
N MET A 1 -3.24 -25.11 5.87
CA MET A 1 -2.51 -25.58 5.85
C MET A 1 -1.57 -25.66 4.94
N SER A 2 -1.59 -25.45 3.93
CA SER A 2 -0.55 -25.62 3.08
C SER A 2 0.09 -24.37 2.68
N SER A 3 1.35 -24.37 2.68
CA SER A 3 2.14 -23.37 2.03
C SER A 3 2.81 -24.05 0.85
N SER A 4 2.99 -23.35 -0.24
CA SER A 4 3.70 -23.85 -1.39
C SER A 4 4.91 -22.96 -1.62
N ALA A 5 5.89 -23.45 -2.34
CA ALA A 5 7.03 -22.65 -2.74
C ALA A 5 6.83 -22.19 -4.17
N ILE A 6 7.12 -20.93 -4.45
CA ILE A 6 7.10 -20.42 -5.81
C ILE A 6 8.48 -19.90 -6.17
N ASP A 7 8.81 -19.95 -7.44
CA ASP A 7 10.10 -19.45 -7.92
C ASP A 7 9.94 -18.03 -8.41
N ILE A 8 10.82 -17.16 -7.94
CA ILE A 8 10.83 -15.75 -8.30
C ILE A 8 12.20 -15.42 -8.86
N THR A 9 12.25 -14.80 -10.02
CA THR A 9 13.51 -14.40 -10.65
C THR A 9 13.71 -12.91 -10.48
N LEU A 10 14.83 -12.53 -9.86
CA LEU A 10 15.20 -11.14 -9.62
C LEU A 10 16.62 -10.91 -10.10
N LEU A 11 16.80 -10.00 -11.03
CA LEU A 11 18.09 -9.67 -11.64
C LEU A 11 18.81 -10.93 -12.15
N GLY A 12 18.04 -11.79 -12.82
CA GLY A 12 18.59 -13.00 -13.43
C GLY A 12 18.82 -14.18 -12.50
N ARG A 13 18.54 -14.04 -11.22
CA ARG A 13 18.73 -15.12 -10.24
C ARG A 13 17.38 -15.59 -9.70
N THR A 14 17.18 -16.89 -9.65
CA THR A 14 15.93 -17.47 -9.21
C THR A 14 15.98 -17.83 -7.73
N TYR A 15 14.95 -17.44 -7.00
CA TYR A 15 14.79 -17.73 -5.59
C TYR A 15 13.52 -18.53 -5.37
N SER A 16 13.61 -19.55 -4.54
CA SER A 16 12.42 -20.31 -4.13
C SER A 16 11.91 -19.72 -2.82
N VAL A 17 10.70 -19.25 -2.84
CA VAL A 17 10.12 -18.51 -1.71
C VAL A 17 8.88 -19.22 -1.22
N ALA A 18 8.77 -19.40 0.10
CA ALA A 18 7.57 -19.97 0.70
C ALA A 18 6.41 -19.00 0.55
N CYS A 19 5.25 -19.54 0.19
CA CYS A 19 4.08 -18.73 -0.06
C CYS A 19 2.87 -19.37 0.61
N PRO A 20 2.12 -18.63 1.43
CA PRO A 20 0.89 -19.15 2.00
C PRO A 20 -0.11 -19.48 0.89
N SER A 21 -0.94 -20.47 1.13
CA SER A 21 -1.94 -20.88 0.17
C SER A 21 -2.87 -19.71 -0.16
N GLY A 22 -3.12 -19.51 -1.44
CA GLY A 22 -3.98 -18.43 -1.90
C GLY A 22 -3.29 -17.10 -2.11
N GLN A 23 -1.98 -17.00 -1.81
CA GLN A 23 -1.24 -15.75 -1.95
C GLN A 23 -0.29 -15.74 -3.13
N GLU A 24 -0.32 -16.78 -3.97
CA GLU A 24 0.65 -16.93 -5.06
C GLU A 24 0.58 -15.77 -6.06
N THR A 25 -0.62 -15.38 -6.45
CA THR A 25 -0.82 -14.30 -7.42
C THR A 25 -0.32 -12.96 -6.84
N ALA A 26 -0.65 -12.70 -5.58
CA ALA A 26 -0.21 -11.48 -4.92
C ALA A 26 1.30 -11.41 -4.81
N LEU A 27 1.93 -12.53 -4.44
CA LEU A 27 3.39 -12.57 -4.28
C LEU A 27 4.10 -12.40 -5.63
N ARG A 28 3.55 -13.00 -6.70
CA ARG A 28 4.12 -12.81 -8.04
C ARG A 28 3.99 -11.37 -8.52
N ALA A 29 2.88 -10.71 -8.20
CA ALA A 29 2.71 -9.30 -8.54
C ALA A 29 3.72 -8.43 -7.81
N VAL A 30 3.97 -8.70 -6.53
CA VAL A 30 4.99 -8.00 -5.75
C VAL A 30 6.38 -8.24 -6.32
N ALA A 31 6.67 -9.50 -6.70
CA ALA A 31 7.96 -9.84 -7.28
C ALA A 31 8.19 -9.10 -8.60
N HIS A 32 7.15 -8.97 -9.41
CA HIS A 32 7.24 -8.22 -10.66
C HIS A 32 7.54 -6.74 -10.40
N LYS A 33 6.88 -6.18 -9.41
CA LYS A 33 7.11 -4.79 -9.02
C LYS A 33 8.54 -4.59 -8.51
N LEU A 34 9.03 -5.54 -7.73
CA LEU A 34 10.38 -5.48 -7.21
C LEU A 34 11.41 -5.58 -8.35
N GLU A 35 11.18 -6.47 -9.31
CA GLU A 35 12.09 -6.59 -10.45
C GLU A 35 12.14 -5.30 -11.25
N GLN A 36 11.01 -4.66 -11.47
CA GLN A 36 10.97 -3.36 -12.15
C GLN A 36 11.77 -2.31 -11.39
N GLN A 37 11.64 -2.28 -10.08
CA GLN A 37 12.35 -1.33 -9.23
C GLN A 37 13.86 -1.58 -9.28
N LEU A 38 14.27 -2.83 -9.17
CA LEU A 38 15.69 -3.20 -9.21
C LEU A 38 16.31 -2.88 -10.56
N THR A 39 15.61 -3.17 -11.65
CA THR A 39 16.10 -2.88 -13.00
C THR A 39 16.23 -1.37 -13.22
N SER A 40 15.25 -0.61 -12.75
CA SER A 40 15.29 0.84 -12.85
C SER A 40 16.47 1.43 -12.08
N LEU A 41 16.70 0.97 -10.86
CA LEU A 41 17.82 1.45 -10.04
C LEU A 41 19.16 1.09 -10.67
N ARG A 42 19.28 -0.13 -11.21
CA ARG A 42 20.51 -0.56 -11.85
C ARG A 42 20.81 0.26 -13.10
N SER A 43 19.80 0.65 -13.85
CA SER A 43 20.00 1.47 -15.05
C SER A 43 20.51 2.87 -14.72
N ARG A 44 20.21 3.37 -13.54
CA ARG A 44 20.65 4.70 -13.12
C ARG A 44 22.07 4.70 -12.56
N SER A 45 22.54 3.56 -12.06
CA SER A 45 23.86 3.49 -11.48
C SER A 45 24.44 2.11 -11.70
N ASN A 46 25.48 2.03 -12.50
CA ASN A 46 26.08 0.75 -12.88
C ASN A 46 27.03 0.15 -11.84
N ASN A 47 27.37 0.93 -10.80
CA ASN A 47 28.35 0.50 -9.82
C ASN A 47 27.79 -0.10 -8.55
N LEU A 48 26.48 -0.26 -8.47
CA LEU A 48 25.85 -0.76 -7.26
C LEU A 48 25.81 -2.29 -7.26
N SER A 49 26.13 -2.87 -6.11
CA SER A 49 26.02 -4.31 -5.92
C SER A 49 24.55 -4.72 -5.84
N ARG A 50 24.30 -6.03 -5.96
CA ARG A 50 22.96 -6.56 -5.77
C ARG A 50 22.41 -6.21 -4.39
N GLU A 51 23.26 -6.27 -3.37
CA GLU A 51 22.87 -5.92 -2.02
C GLU A 51 22.47 -4.46 -1.92
N ASP A 52 23.25 -3.56 -2.51
CA ASP A 52 22.93 -2.13 -2.51
C ASP A 52 21.61 -1.87 -3.22
N LEU A 53 21.38 -2.51 -4.36
CA LEU A 53 20.14 -2.37 -5.11
C LEU A 53 18.95 -2.85 -4.28
N ALA A 54 19.12 -3.98 -3.58
CA ALA A 54 18.07 -4.51 -2.73
C ALA A 54 17.74 -3.56 -1.58
N MET A 55 18.75 -2.98 -0.96
CA MET A 55 18.55 -2.03 0.13
C MET A 55 17.85 -0.76 -0.36
N MET A 56 18.23 -0.26 -1.51
CA MET A 56 17.58 0.91 -2.09
C MET A 56 16.13 0.63 -2.45
N ALA A 57 15.87 -0.54 -3.02
CA ALA A 57 14.49 -0.94 -3.33
C ALA A 57 13.64 -1.06 -2.07
N ALA A 58 14.22 -1.64 -1.01
CA ALA A 58 13.52 -1.76 0.26
C ALA A 58 13.17 -0.39 0.84
N LEU A 59 14.09 0.56 0.79
CA LEU A 59 13.83 1.92 1.25
C LEU A 59 12.73 2.60 0.43
N ASN A 60 12.75 2.41 -0.89
CA ASN A 60 11.71 2.99 -1.75
C ASN A 60 10.34 2.41 -1.44
N PHE A 61 10.24 1.09 -1.27
CA PHE A 61 8.97 0.46 -0.93
C PHE A 61 8.50 0.86 0.46
N GLY A 62 9.43 0.97 1.42
CA GLY A 62 9.09 1.43 2.75
C GLY A 62 8.56 2.86 2.74
N HIS A 63 9.17 3.72 1.93
CA HIS A 63 8.71 5.09 1.78
C HIS A 63 7.32 5.15 1.13
N GLU A 64 7.10 4.37 0.08
CA GLU A 64 5.78 4.30 -0.56
C GLU A 64 4.71 3.82 0.41
N LEU A 65 5.03 2.81 1.21
CA LEU A 65 4.10 2.30 2.21
C LEU A 65 3.77 3.37 3.24
N TYR A 66 4.78 4.08 3.72
CA TYR A 66 4.59 5.16 4.67
C TYR A 66 3.67 6.25 4.12
N GLU A 67 3.92 6.65 2.86
CA GLU A 67 3.10 7.67 2.21
C GLU A 67 1.65 7.20 2.01
N GLU A 68 1.46 5.95 1.63
CA GLU A 68 0.11 5.40 1.48
C GLU A 68 -0.64 5.35 2.81
N GLN A 69 0.04 4.95 3.88
CA GLN A 69 -0.56 4.94 5.21
C GLN A 69 -0.94 6.35 5.65
N ARG A 70 -0.10 7.33 5.37
CA ARG A 70 -0.37 8.70 5.71
C ARG A 70 -1.58 9.24 4.95
N LYS A 71 -1.66 8.95 3.65
CA LYS A 71 -2.80 9.34 2.83
C LYS A 71 -4.09 8.72 3.34
N ASN A 72 -4.06 7.45 3.72
CA ASN A 72 -5.22 6.78 4.26
C ASN A 72 -5.69 7.41 5.57
N GLN A 73 -4.77 7.77 6.45
CA GLN A 73 -5.11 8.44 7.69
C GLN A 73 -5.75 9.79 7.46
N ASP A 74 -5.19 10.57 6.53
CA ASP A 74 -5.73 11.88 6.17
C ASP A 74 -7.13 11.75 5.55
N TYR A 75 -7.30 10.77 4.68
CA TYR A 75 -8.57 10.51 4.05
C TYR A 75 -9.63 10.13 5.09
N MET A 76 -9.29 9.25 6.01
CA MET A 76 -10.20 8.82 7.07
C MET A 76 -10.57 9.97 7.99
N ARG A 77 -9.63 10.87 8.28
CA ARG A 77 -9.91 12.05 9.08
C ARG A 77 -10.89 12.98 8.35
N GLN A 78 -10.69 13.20 7.06
CA GLN A 78 -11.60 14.01 6.26
C GLN A 78 -13.00 13.43 6.22
N MET A 79 -13.10 12.11 6.06
CA MET A 79 -14.41 11.45 6.07
C MET A 79 -15.10 11.57 7.41
N ASP A 80 -14.34 11.42 8.50
CA ASP A 80 -14.88 11.57 9.83
C ASP A 80 -15.40 12.99 10.07
N ASP A 81 -14.67 13.99 9.63
CA ASP A 81 -15.07 15.38 9.74
C ASP A 81 -16.35 15.67 8.94
N ARG A 82 -16.47 15.10 7.75
CA ARG A 82 -17.66 15.24 6.93
C ARG A 82 -18.87 14.60 7.60
N ILE A 83 -18.69 13.41 8.16
CA ILE A 83 -19.77 12.72 8.87
C ILE A 83 -20.25 13.55 10.05
N ARG A 84 -19.35 14.12 10.82
CA ARG A 84 -19.71 14.97 11.94
C ARG A 84 -20.46 16.22 11.51
N LEU A 85 -20.04 16.83 10.41
CA LEU A 85 -20.71 18.00 9.88
C LEU A 85 -22.13 17.66 9.42
N LEU A 86 -22.28 16.53 8.72
CA LEU A 86 -23.59 16.08 8.29
C LEU A 86 -24.51 15.79 9.47
N GLN A 87 -23.99 15.16 10.52
CA GLN A 87 -24.77 14.89 11.73
C GLN A 87 -25.27 16.18 12.37
N ARG A 88 -24.41 17.20 12.47
CA ARG A 88 -24.81 18.47 13.05
C ARG A 88 -25.88 19.16 12.18
N THR A 89 -25.73 19.10 10.87
CA THR A 89 -26.69 19.71 9.96
C THR A 89 -28.06 19.05 10.08
N LEU A 90 -28.07 17.70 10.17
CA LEU A 90 -29.30 16.95 10.35
C LEU A 90 -29.96 17.27 11.69
N GLU A 91 -29.21 17.35 12.75
CA GLU A 91 -29.71 17.67 14.07
C GLU A 91 -30.36 19.06 14.09
N GLN A 92 -29.73 20.04 13.47
CA GLN A 92 -30.25 21.37 13.36
C GLN A 92 -31.54 21.39 12.57
N ALA A 93 -31.62 20.68 11.46
CA ALA A 93 -32.79 20.58 10.64
C ALA A 93 -33.98 19.97 11.39
N LEU A 94 -33.67 18.91 12.18
CA LEU A 94 -34.70 18.25 12.97
C LEU A 94 -35.24 19.16 14.10
N VAL A 95 -34.36 19.91 14.74
CA VAL A 95 -34.76 20.85 15.80
C VAL A 95 -35.65 21.96 15.21
N GLU A 96 -35.27 22.52 14.09
CA GLU A 96 -36.05 23.57 13.45
C GLU A 96 -37.42 23.07 13.02
N ARG A 97 -37.49 21.86 12.50
CA ARG A 97 -38.73 21.24 12.10
C ARG A 97 -39.63 21.02 13.32
N SER A 98 -39.08 20.59 14.40
CA SER A 98 -39.82 20.39 15.64
C SER A 98 -40.41 21.70 16.17
N ARG A 99 -39.64 22.79 16.05
CA ARG A 99 -40.15 24.10 16.46
C ARG A 99 -41.30 24.59 15.62
N LYS A 100 -41.27 24.30 14.32
CA LYS A 100 -42.34 24.73 13.45
C LYS A 100 -43.62 23.95 13.67
N ASP A 101 -43.55 22.75 14.12
CA ASP A 101 -44.71 21.91 14.36
C ASP A 101 -45.40 22.25 15.68
N ASP A 102 -44.79 23.01 16.50
CA ASP A 102 -45.41 23.53 17.72
C ASP A 102 -46.11 24.86 17.41
#